data_17377f9d4de56de97b11467174b0d9e1
#
_entry.id   17377f9d4de56de97b11467174b0d9e1
#
_cell.length_a   1.000
_cell.length_b   1.000
_cell.length_c   1.000
_cell.angle_alpha   90.00
_cell.angle_beta   90.00
_cell.angle_gamma   90.00
#
_symmetry.space_group_name_H-M   'P 1'
#
loop_
_entity.id
_entity.type
_entity.pdbx_description
1 polymer ?
#
loop_
_entity_poly.entity_id
_entity_poly.type
_entity_poly.pdbx_seq_one_letter_code
_entity_poly.pdbx_strand_id
1 'polypeptide(L)'
;MYLVFNSIDMDLFLEKLSGINYSWIYLSMFISIFEHILRGYRWNLLMRTSENNLSTYITTNIMIVSYFFALFIPRFNDFARCYLISKTNKINISTSLGTVVSERIFDLISLLLISAIFILVEFDLFIGFVENYIISNIEFDPYTLIVIALIFIAFYFIIKYFSKKSSFLNSRLKEFKAGVLSIKENYRNKGFIISTVLLWVIYFLMGYVIFFSFGETTDLGINAGIAVLVAGSLGMIVPVN
;
A
#
# COMPACT_ATOMS: atom_id res chain seq x y z
N MET A 1 12.06 7.97 16.75
CA MET A 1 12.35 6.83 17.65
C MET A 1 12.59 7.28 19.10
N TYR A 2 13.51 8.19 19.40
CA TYR A 2 13.81 8.60 20.77
C TYR A 2 12.60 9.11 21.58
N LEU A 3 11.71 9.90 20.96
CA LEU A 3 10.49 10.43 21.60
C LEU A 3 9.48 9.34 21.98
N VAL A 4 9.40 8.25 21.24
CA VAL A 4 8.47 7.16 21.49
C VAL A 4 8.95 6.30 22.65
N PHE A 5 10.25 6.01 22.71
CA PHE A 5 10.83 5.17 23.78
C PHE A 5 10.95 5.89 25.12
N ASN A 6 11.01 7.22 25.14
CA ASN A 6 11.16 7.98 26.38
C ASN A 6 9.86 8.05 27.21
N SER A 7 8.72 7.68 26.63
CA SER A 7 7.40 7.63 27.31
C SER A 7 6.95 6.21 27.67
N ILE A 8 7.76 5.18 27.36
CA ILE A 8 7.42 3.78 27.61
C ILE A 8 8.11 3.32 28.91
N ASP A 9 7.33 2.81 29.85
CA ASP A 9 7.85 2.07 31.00
C ASP A 9 8.48 0.76 30.51
N MET A 10 9.81 0.69 30.57
CA MET A 10 10.59 -0.45 30.03
C MET A 10 10.36 -1.73 30.84
N ASP A 11 10.08 -1.64 32.12
CA ASP A 11 9.84 -2.81 32.96
C ASP A 11 8.49 -3.43 32.61
N LEU A 12 7.44 -2.61 32.48
CA LEU A 12 6.13 -3.04 32.00
C LEU A 12 6.18 -3.59 30.59
N PHE A 13 7.00 -2.97 29.71
CA PHE A 13 7.19 -3.44 28.34
C PHE A 13 7.83 -4.83 28.29
N LEU A 14 8.88 -5.07 29.08
CA LEU A 14 9.56 -6.37 29.17
C LEU A 14 8.67 -7.45 29.79
N GLU A 15 7.89 -7.10 30.80
CA GLU A 15 6.91 -8.01 31.40
C GLU A 15 5.88 -8.46 30.35
N LYS A 16 5.31 -7.50 29.60
CA LYS A 16 4.35 -7.83 28.53
C LYS A 16 4.95 -8.64 27.41
N LEU A 17 6.21 -8.39 27.04
CA LEU A 17 6.93 -9.21 26.05
C LEU A 17 7.10 -10.66 26.50
N SER A 18 7.31 -10.90 27.80
CA SER A 18 7.48 -12.28 28.30
C SER A 18 6.19 -13.11 28.27
N GLY A 19 5.04 -12.44 28.26
CA GLY A 19 3.70 -13.07 28.17
C GLY A 19 3.19 -13.32 26.73
N ILE A 20 3.97 -12.93 25.71
CA ILE A 20 3.54 -13.05 24.30
C ILE A 20 3.57 -14.50 23.82
N ASN A 21 2.50 -14.92 23.15
CA ASN A 21 2.51 -16.18 22.41
C ASN A 21 3.10 -15.98 21.01
N TYR A 22 4.39 -16.20 20.88
CA TYR A 22 5.16 -16.00 19.64
C TYR A 22 4.71 -16.89 18.48
N SER A 23 3.98 -17.99 18.74
CA SER A 23 3.47 -18.86 17.68
C SER A 23 2.60 -18.12 16.67
N TRP A 24 1.77 -17.19 17.13
CA TRP A 24 0.92 -16.40 16.27
C TRP A 24 1.71 -15.36 15.44
N ILE A 25 2.79 -14.82 16.01
CA ILE A 25 3.70 -13.93 15.29
C ILE A 25 4.39 -14.70 14.16
N TYR A 26 4.90 -15.93 14.44
CA TYR A 26 5.49 -16.77 13.40
C TYR A 26 4.47 -17.17 12.32
N LEU A 27 3.21 -17.40 12.70
CA LEU A 27 2.14 -17.66 11.75
C LEU A 27 1.91 -16.44 10.84
N SER A 28 1.84 -15.23 11.40
CA SER A 28 1.72 -13.98 10.61
C SER A 28 2.91 -13.81 9.65
N MET A 29 4.12 -14.06 10.10
CA MET A 29 5.33 -14.04 9.26
C MET A 29 5.27 -15.09 8.14
N PHE A 30 4.76 -16.29 8.41
CA PHE A 30 4.57 -17.31 7.40
C PHE A 30 3.53 -16.89 6.34
N ILE A 31 2.41 -16.30 6.78
CA ILE A 31 1.38 -15.76 5.88
C ILE A 31 1.95 -14.66 4.99
N SER A 32 2.90 -13.83 5.48
CA SER A 32 3.52 -12.77 4.70
C SER A 32 4.32 -13.27 3.50
N ILE A 33 4.82 -14.51 3.52
CA ILE A 33 5.50 -15.12 2.38
C ILE A 33 4.52 -15.25 1.19
N PHE A 34 3.31 -15.69 1.45
CA PHE A 34 2.26 -15.80 0.41
C PHE A 34 1.84 -14.42 -0.10
N GLU A 35 1.79 -13.41 0.78
CA GLU A 35 1.54 -12.03 0.39
C GLU A 35 2.56 -11.56 -0.68
N HIS A 36 3.84 -11.76 -0.43
CA HIS A 36 4.89 -11.34 -1.35
C HIS A 36 4.82 -12.06 -2.71
N ILE A 37 4.54 -13.36 -2.72
CA ILE A 37 4.35 -14.14 -3.94
C ILE A 37 3.13 -13.61 -4.73
N LEU A 38 2.02 -13.39 -4.03
CA LEU A 38 0.78 -12.93 -4.66
C LEU A 38 0.91 -11.50 -5.21
N ARG A 39 1.63 -10.61 -4.52
CA ARG A 39 1.98 -9.29 -5.05
C ARG A 39 2.85 -9.39 -6.28
N GLY A 40 3.86 -10.24 -6.27
CA GLY A 40 4.71 -10.50 -7.43
C GLY A 40 3.89 -10.99 -8.63
N TYR A 41 2.95 -11.92 -8.40
CA TYR A 41 2.03 -12.41 -9.41
C TYR A 41 1.11 -11.30 -9.95
N ARG A 42 0.49 -10.51 -9.06
CA ARG A 42 -0.40 -9.41 -9.44
C ARG A 42 0.33 -8.35 -10.27
N TRP A 43 1.54 -7.98 -9.85
CA TRP A 43 2.36 -7.04 -10.60
C TRP A 43 2.79 -7.60 -11.97
N ASN A 44 3.12 -8.89 -12.03
CA ASN A 44 3.40 -9.57 -13.29
C ASN A 44 2.22 -9.43 -14.29
N LEU A 45 0.98 -9.60 -13.81
CA LEU A 45 -0.21 -9.42 -14.67
C LEU A 45 -0.31 -8.02 -15.27
N LEU A 46 0.03 -6.98 -14.49
CA LEU A 46 0.06 -5.59 -14.96
C LEU A 46 1.22 -5.34 -15.95
N MET A 47 2.31 -6.07 -15.80
CA MET A 47 3.50 -5.94 -16.65
C MET A 47 3.39 -6.75 -17.95
N ARG A 48 2.45 -7.69 -18.05
CA ARG A 48 2.27 -8.52 -19.26
C ARG A 48 1.83 -7.67 -20.43
N THR A 49 2.70 -7.63 -21.42
CA THR A 49 2.40 -7.15 -22.77
C THR A 49 2.74 -8.27 -23.74
N SER A 50 2.30 -8.17 -24.99
CA SER A 50 2.62 -9.16 -26.03
C SER A 50 4.12 -9.42 -26.20
N GLU A 51 4.96 -8.47 -25.79
CA GLU A 51 6.42 -8.55 -25.94
C GLU A 51 7.14 -8.98 -24.65
N ASN A 52 6.50 -8.88 -23.49
CA ASN A 52 7.11 -9.14 -22.17
C ASN A 52 6.38 -10.27 -21.44
N ASN A 53 6.89 -11.47 -21.52
CA ASN A 53 6.37 -12.63 -20.78
C ASN A 53 7.29 -12.93 -19.57
N LEU A 54 7.15 -12.11 -18.51
CA LEU A 54 7.91 -12.29 -17.27
C LEU A 54 7.36 -13.48 -16.48
N SER A 55 8.26 -14.21 -15.79
CA SER A 55 7.82 -15.19 -14.82
C SER A 55 7.47 -14.52 -13.49
N THR A 56 6.48 -15.08 -12.78
CA THR A 56 6.11 -14.63 -11.43
C THR A 56 7.30 -14.70 -10.46
N TYR A 57 8.18 -15.68 -10.64
CA TYR A 57 9.40 -15.81 -9.84
C TYR A 57 10.30 -14.57 -9.93
N ILE A 58 10.50 -14.03 -11.14
CA ILE A 58 11.33 -12.82 -11.35
C ILE A 58 10.69 -11.62 -10.65
N THR A 59 9.40 -11.39 -10.86
CA THR A 59 8.70 -10.26 -10.27
C THR A 59 8.63 -10.35 -8.75
N THR A 60 8.44 -11.54 -8.18
CA THR A 60 8.47 -11.76 -6.74
C THR A 60 9.85 -11.48 -6.14
N ASN A 61 10.92 -11.99 -6.74
CA ASN A 61 12.28 -11.71 -6.27
C ASN A 61 12.63 -10.22 -6.35
N ILE A 62 12.27 -9.55 -7.42
CA ILE A 62 12.48 -8.10 -7.56
C ILE A 62 11.72 -7.35 -6.46
N MET A 63 10.50 -7.76 -6.13
CA MET A 63 9.74 -7.17 -5.04
C MET A 63 10.44 -7.37 -3.70
N ILE A 64 10.84 -8.58 -3.34
CA ILE A 64 11.55 -8.87 -2.09
C ILE A 64 12.82 -8.02 -1.97
N VAL A 65 13.63 -7.98 -3.03
CA VAL A 65 14.85 -7.14 -3.05
C VAL A 65 14.49 -5.65 -2.92
N SER A 66 13.40 -5.19 -3.52
CA SER A 66 12.99 -3.79 -3.41
C SER A 66 12.59 -3.39 -2.00
N TYR A 67 11.99 -4.30 -1.22
CA TYR A 67 11.69 -4.06 0.20
C TYR A 67 12.95 -3.90 1.06
N PHE A 68 14.04 -4.57 0.72
CA PHE A 68 15.32 -4.35 1.39
C PHE A 68 15.76 -2.89 1.28
N PHE A 69 15.57 -2.25 0.12
CA PHE A 69 15.86 -0.82 -0.04
C PHE A 69 14.92 0.07 0.77
N ALA A 70 13.68 -0.35 1.02
CA ALA A 70 12.73 0.40 1.83
C ALA A 70 13.11 0.48 3.31
N LEU A 71 13.98 -0.42 3.80
CA LEU A 71 14.53 -0.35 5.16
C LEU A 71 15.42 0.88 5.36
N PHE A 72 16.10 1.33 4.30
CA PHE A 72 17.00 2.49 4.36
C PHE A 72 16.29 3.79 3.98
N ILE A 73 15.41 3.74 3.00
CA ILE A 73 14.68 4.91 2.49
C ILE A 73 13.19 4.56 2.47
N PRO A 74 12.37 5.14 3.36
CA PRO A 74 10.93 4.91 3.38
C PRO A 74 10.29 5.13 2.01
N ARG A 75 9.39 4.22 1.62
CA ARG A 75 8.63 4.27 0.34
C ARG A 75 9.47 4.16 -0.95
N PHE A 76 10.77 3.85 -0.84
CA PHE A 76 11.64 3.72 -2.01
C PHE A 76 11.43 2.42 -2.79
N ASN A 77 10.76 1.41 -2.19
CA ASN A 77 10.51 0.10 -2.81
C ASN A 77 9.87 0.19 -4.20
N ASP A 78 8.92 1.11 -4.42
CA ASP A 78 8.23 1.25 -5.71
C ASP A 78 9.18 1.73 -6.83
N PHE A 79 10.10 2.65 -6.51
CA PHE A 79 11.14 3.08 -7.43
C PHE A 79 12.22 2.00 -7.62
N ALA A 80 12.63 1.34 -6.55
CA ALA A 80 13.64 0.29 -6.58
C ALA A 80 13.22 -0.87 -7.49
N ARG A 81 11.97 -1.37 -7.38
CA ARG A 81 11.47 -2.45 -8.24
C ARG A 81 11.41 -2.05 -9.72
N CYS A 82 11.02 -0.80 -10.02
CA CYS A 82 11.02 -0.29 -11.39
C CYS A 82 12.44 -0.18 -11.97
N TYR A 83 13.40 0.23 -11.16
CA TYR A 83 14.80 0.28 -11.56
C TYR A 83 15.38 -1.12 -11.78
N LEU A 84 15.14 -2.05 -10.85
CA LEU A 84 15.63 -3.41 -10.92
C LEU A 84 15.11 -4.13 -12.16
N ILE A 85 13.80 -4.06 -12.44
CA ILE A 85 13.22 -4.72 -13.63
C ILE A 85 13.73 -4.11 -14.94
N SER A 86 14.00 -2.81 -14.95
CA SER A 86 14.59 -2.15 -16.10
C SER A 86 16.01 -2.66 -16.39
N LYS A 87 16.79 -2.92 -15.36
CA LYS A 87 18.16 -3.44 -15.49
C LYS A 87 18.20 -4.92 -15.84
N THR A 88 17.34 -5.74 -15.26
CA THR A 88 17.32 -7.18 -15.45
C THR A 88 16.59 -7.62 -16.72
N ASN A 89 15.47 -6.98 -17.04
CA ASN A 89 14.56 -7.40 -18.11
C ASN A 89 14.41 -6.37 -19.24
N LYS A 90 15.17 -5.27 -19.20
CA LYS A 90 15.17 -4.20 -20.22
C LYS A 90 13.81 -3.53 -20.43
N ILE A 91 12.93 -3.56 -19.43
CA ILE A 91 11.63 -2.89 -19.46
C ILE A 91 11.81 -1.42 -19.12
N ASN A 92 11.14 -0.54 -19.84
CA ASN A 92 11.23 0.89 -19.58
C ASN A 92 10.74 1.24 -18.17
N ILE A 93 11.54 2.02 -17.43
CA ILE A 93 11.19 2.50 -16.07
C ILE A 93 9.85 3.24 -16.09
N SER A 94 9.61 4.07 -17.12
CA SER A 94 8.36 4.83 -17.25
C SER A 94 7.14 3.94 -17.34
N THR A 95 7.21 2.85 -18.11
CA THR A 95 6.13 1.85 -18.22
C THR A 95 5.92 1.14 -16.89
N SER A 96 6.99 0.71 -16.24
CA SER A 96 6.92 0.06 -14.92
C SER A 96 6.31 0.97 -13.86
N LEU A 97 6.68 2.26 -13.82
CA LEU A 97 6.06 3.25 -12.93
C LEU A 97 4.56 3.42 -13.21
N GLY A 98 4.15 3.40 -14.49
CA GLY A 98 2.75 3.43 -14.86
C GLY A 98 1.97 2.24 -14.29
N THR A 99 2.54 1.02 -14.31
CA THR A 99 1.90 -0.17 -13.71
C THR A 99 1.83 -0.08 -12.18
N VAL A 100 2.83 0.54 -11.53
CA VAL A 100 2.79 0.82 -10.09
C VAL A 100 1.65 1.77 -9.75
N VAL A 101 1.45 2.83 -10.52
CA VAL A 101 0.32 3.74 -10.32
C VAL A 101 -1.01 3.01 -10.51
N SER A 102 -1.11 2.13 -11.52
CA SER A 102 -2.30 1.28 -11.71
C SER A 102 -2.57 0.41 -10.49
N GLU A 103 -1.54 -0.23 -9.95
CA GLU A 103 -1.62 -1.03 -8.72
C GLU A 103 -2.17 -0.20 -7.56
N ARG A 104 -1.65 1.02 -7.35
CA ARG A 104 -2.11 1.93 -6.27
C ARG A 104 -3.56 2.38 -6.44
N ILE A 105 -4.02 2.57 -7.67
CA ILE A 105 -5.43 2.91 -7.93
C ILE A 105 -6.34 1.76 -7.52
N PHE A 106 -6.01 0.52 -7.87
CA PHE A 106 -6.79 -0.64 -7.45
C PHE A 106 -6.76 -0.85 -5.93
N ASP A 107 -5.61 -0.65 -5.29
CA ASP A 107 -5.47 -0.74 -3.84
C ASP A 107 -6.34 0.33 -3.15
N LEU A 108 -6.34 1.57 -3.66
CA LEU A 108 -7.18 2.65 -3.14
C LEU A 108 -8.69 2.33 -3.30
N ILE A 109 -9.10 1.84 -4.46
CA ILE A 109 -10.50 1.44 -4.68
C ILE A 109 -10.89 0.32 -3.70
N SER A 110 -10.04 -0.68 -3.52
CA SER A 110 -10.28 -1.79 -2.59
C SER A 110 -10.37 -1.29 -1.15
N LEU A 111 -9.47 -0.39 -0.73
CA LEU A 111 -9.52 0.23 0.59
C LEU A 111 -10.81 1.00 0.81
N LEU A 112 -11.23 1.83 -0.15
CA LEU A 112 -12.49 2.58 -0.06
C LEU A 112 -13.71 1.65 0.06
N LEU A 113 -13.73 0.54 -0.69
CA LEU A 113 -14.80 -0.44 -0.59
C LEU A 113 -14.82 -1.13 0.79
N ILE A 114 -13.68 -1.56 1.30
CA ILE A 114 -13.57 -2.20 2.63
C ILE A 114 -13.95 -1.20 3.72
N SER A 115 -13.48 0.06 3.62
CA SER A 115 -13.84 1.12 4.56
C SER A 115 -15.34 1.42 4.55
N ALA A 116 -15.96 1.47 3.36
CA ALA A 116 -17.39 1.66 3.25
C ALA A 116 -18.19 0.51 3.89
N ILE A 117 -17.77 -0.73 3.67
CA ILE A 117 -18.39 -1.90 4.32
C ILE A 117 -18.22 -1.81 5.84
N PHE A 118 -17.03 -1.47 6.32
CA PHE A 118 -16.75 -1.33 7.75
C PHE A 118 -17.64 -0.25 8.39
N ILE A 119 -17.77 0.92 7.76
CA ILE A 119 -18.63 2.01 8.23
C ILE A 119 -20.10 1.58 8.30
N LEU A 120 -20.57 0.80 7.33
CA LEU A 120 -21.96 0.31 7.33
C LEU A 120 -22.22 -0.73 8.43
N VAL A 121 -21.23 -1.51 8.79
CA VAL A 121 -21.34 -2.56 9.85
C VAL A 121 -21.16 -1.98 11.24
N GLU A 122 -20.22 -1.04 11.40
CA GLU A 122 -19.81 -0.47 12.70
C GLU A 122 -20.01 1.05 12.72
N PHE A 123 -21.21 1.49 12.33
CA PHE A 123 -21.54 2.91 12.17
C PHE A 123 -21.33 3.70 13.47
N ASP A 124 -21.76 3.15 14.61
CA ASP A 124 -21.65 3.81 15.92
C ASP A 124 -20.20 3.97 16.36
N LEU A 125 -19.36 2.96 16.13
CA LEU A 125 -17.92 3.03 16.39
C LEU A 125 -17.25 4.08 15.51
N PHE A 126 -17.61 4.13 14.22
CA PHE A 126 -17.07 5.10 13.29
C PHE A 126 -17.44 6.53 13.67
N ILE A 127 -18.70 6.80 14.02
CA ILE A 127 -19.15 8.13 14.45
C ILE A 127 -18.42 8.55 15.72
N GLY A 128 -18.34 7.67 16.72
CA GLY A 128 -17.62 7.96 17.96
C GLY A 128 -16.14 8.30 17.73
N PHE A 129 -15.49 7.61 16.78
CA PHE A 129 -14.11 7.94 16.37
C PHE A 129 -14.02 9.30 15.69
N VAL A 130 -14.93 9.59 14.75
CA VAL A 130 -14.98 10.87 14.03
C VAL A 130 -15.21 12.04 14.99
N GLU A 131 -16.18 11.93 15.90
CA GLU A 131 -16.50 12.99 16.87
C GLU A 131 -15.34 13.25 17.82
N ASN A 132 -14.77 12.19 18.41
CA ASN A 132 -13.75 12.33 19.45
C ASN A 132 -12.35 12.65 18.93
N TYR A 133 -11.98 12.22 17.73
CA TYR A 133 -10.61 12.34 17.22
C TYR A 133 -10.46 13.22 15.99
N ILE A 134 -11.47 13.27 15.12
CA ILE A 134 -11.38 14.05 13.88
C ILE A 134 -11.92 15.45 14.09
N ILE A 135 -13.15 15.58 14.60
CA ILE A 135 -13.79 16.89 14.76
C ILE A 135 -13.10 17.71 15.86
N SER A 136 -12.66 17.04 16.95
CA SER A 136 -12.01 17.71 18.06
C SER A 136 -10.56 18.14 17.81
N ASN A 137 -9.84 17.50 16.86
CA ASN A 137 -8.39 17.69 16.68
C ASN A 137 -7.98 18.22 15.30
N ILE A 138 -8.90 18.28 14.33
CA ILE A 138 -8.56 18.80 12.98
C ILE A 138 -9.15 20.21 12.84
N GLU A 139 -8.31 21.23 12.97
CA GLU A 139 -8.58 22.55 12.42
C GLU A 139 -8.50 22.41 10.88
N PHE A 140 -9.64 22.25 10.23
CA PHE A 140 -9.72 22.28 8.79
C PHE A 140 -9.41 23.69 8.28
N ASP A 141 -8.14 23.93 7.93
CA ASP A 141 -7.78 25.13 7.22
C ASP A 141 -8.06 24.96 5.71
N PRO A 142 -9.13 25.58 5.18
CA PRO A 142 -9.47 25.49 3.75
C PRO A 142 -8.36 26.06 2.85
N TYR A 143 -7.50 26.97 3.36
CA TYR A 143 -6.39 27.52 2.58
C TYR A 143 -5.34 26.45 2.27
N THR A 144 -5.07 25.54 3.17
CA THR A 144 -4.14 24.43 2.94
C THR A 144 -4.61 23.53 1.78
N LEU A 145 -5.89 23.22 1.69
CA LEU A 145 -6.46 22.43 0.59
C LEU A 145 -6.35 23.17 -0.74
N ILE A 146 -6.61 24.50 -0.75
CA ILE A 146 -6.48 25.35 -1.94
C ILE A 146 -5.03 25.38 -2.40
N VAL A 147 -4.08 25.56 -1.49
CA VAL A 147 -2.64 25.58 -1.82
C VAL A 147 -2.20 24.26 -2.43
N ILE A 148 -2.60 23.12 -1.85
CA ILE A 148 -2.32 21.77 -2.40
C ILE A 148 -2.90 21.63 -3.80
N ALA A 149 -4.16 22.03 -4.01
CA ALA A 149 -4.80 21.98 -5.32
C ALA A 149 -4.06 22.85 -6.36
N LEU A 150 -3.65 24.07 -5.98
CA LEU A 150 -2.88 24.97 -6.85
C LEU A 150 -1.51 24.39 -7.22
N ILE A 151 -0.82 23.71 -6.28
CA ILE A 151 0.45 23.02 -6.56
C ILE A 151 0.23 21.91 -7.59
N PHE A 152 -0.81 21.09 -7.47
CA PHE A 152 -1.12 20.04 -8.44
C PHE A 152 -1.47 20.61 -9.82
N ILE A 153 -2.24 21.68 -9.87
CA ILE A 153 -2.59 22.37 -11.11
C ILE A 153 -1.34 22.96 -11.78
N ALA A 154 -0.50 23.66 -11.02
CA ALA A 154 0.77 24.21 -11.52
C ALA A 154 1.68 23.09 -12.06
N PHE A 155 1.82 21.99 -11.33
CA PHE A 155 2.62 20.84 -11.75
C PHE A 155 2.09 20.21 -13.04
N TYR A 156 0.77 20.06 -13.18
CA TYR A 156 0.15 19.62 -14.43
C TYR A 156 0.49 20.52 -15.61
N PHE A 157 0.37 21.85 -15.46
CA PHE A 157 0.69 22.80 -16.52
C PHE A 157 2.19 22.81 -16.88
N ILE A 158 3.07 22.66 -15.90
CA ILE A 158 4.52 22.56 -16.10
C ILE A 158 4.81 21.29 -16.93
N ILE A 159 4.29 20.12 -16.55
CA ILE A 159 4.49 18.90 -17.32
C ILE A 159 3.95 19.05 -18.74
N LYS A 160 2.75 19.59 -18.92
CA LYS A 160 2.14 19.80 -20.22
C LYS A 160 2.94 20.76 -21.12
N TYR A 161 3.51 21.81 -20.53
CA TYR A 161 4.36 22.77 -21.25
C TYR A 161 5.65 22.12 -21.73
N PHE A 162 6.36 21.44 -20.83
CA PHE A 162 7.62 20.78 -21.16
C PHE A 162 7.45 19.56 -22.08
N SER A 163 6.36 18.80 -21.97
CA SER A 163 6.09 17.68 -22.86
C SER A 163 5.88 18.09 -24.32
N LYS A 164 5.29 19.28 -24.55
CA LYS A 164 5.15 19.80 -25.92
C LYS A 164 6.49 20.21 -26.55
N LYS A 165 7.47 20.57 -25.72
CA LYS A 165 8.77 21.10 -26.20
C LYS A 165 9.86 20.05 -26.31
N SER A 166 9.72 18.90 -25.61
CA SER A 166 10.71 17.81 -25.58
C SER A 166 10.11 16.51 -26.10
N SER A 167 10.65 16.01 -27.25
CA SER A 167 10.27 14.71 -27.81
C SER A 167 10.59 13.56 -26.85
N PHE A 168 11.69 13.67 -26.11
CA PHE A 168 12.09 12.72 -25.08
C PHE A 168 11.05 12.62 -23.94
N LEU A 169 10.63 13.77 -23.41
CA LEU A 169 9.64 13.80 -22.32
C LEU A 169 8.28 13.27 -22.80
N ASN A 170 7.90 13.60 -24.03
CA ASN A 170 6.64 13.11 -24.62
C ASN A 170 6.67 11.57 -24.79
N SER A 171 7.80 11.00 -25.21
CA SER A 171 7.97 9.54 -25.28
C SER A 171 7.81 8.89 -23.90
N ARG A 172 8.46 9.42 -22.86
CA ARG A 172 8.36 8.90 -21.49
C ARG A 172 6.96 9.00 -20.92
N LEU A 173 6.24 10.07 -21.24
CA LEU A 173 4.84 10.22 -20.84
C LEU A 173 3.92 9.22 -21.56
N LYS A 174 4.19 8.92 -22.84
CA LYS A 174 3.44 7.87 -23.56
C LYS A 174 3.67 6.49 -22.96
N GLU A 175 4.92 6.15 -22.64
CA GLU A 175 5.28 4.89 -21.97
C GLU A 175 4.60 4.78 -20.59
N PHE A 176 4.66 5.85 -19.78
CA PHE A 176 3.97 5.92 -18.51
C PHE A 176 2.45 5.72 -18.66
N LYS A 177 1.85 6.44 -19.63
CA LYS A 177 0.43 6.32 -19.93
C LYS A 177 0.05 4.91 -20.37
N ALA A 178 0.90 4.23 -21.15
CA ALA A 178 0.67 2.83 -21.53
C ALA A 178 0.64 1.92 -20.29
N GLY A 179 1.55 2.13 -19.34
CA GLY A 179 1.52 1.42 -18.05
C GLY A 179 0.23 1.68 -17.26
N VAL A 180 -0.22 2.92 -17.18
CA VAL A 180 -1.50 3.26 -16.50
C VAL A 180 -2.69 2.65 -17.24
N LEU A 181 -2.68 2.63 -18.56
CA LEU A 181 -3.76 2.04 -19.36
C LEU A 181 -3.85 0.51 -19.23
N SER A 182 -2.85 -0.16 -18.65
CA SER A 182 -2.94 -1.57 -18.29
C SER A 182 -4.13 -1.88 -17.38
N ILE A 183 -4.67 -0.88 -16.70
CA ILE A 183 -5.95 -0.96 -15.96
C ILE A 183 -7.07 -1.48 -16.85
N LYS A 184 -7.20 -0.93 -18.08
CA LYS A 184 -8.28 -1.29 -19.02
C LYS A 184 -8.20 -2.74 -19.52
N GLU A 185 -7.01 -3.31 -19.51
CA GLU A 185 -6.80 -4.70 -19.92
C GLU A 185 -7.01 -5.65 -18.75
N ASN A 186 -6.67 -5.21 -17.54
CA ASN A 186 -6.65 -6.05 -16.35
C ASN A 186 -7.92 -5.97 -15.48
N TYR A 187 -8.81 -4.97 -15.62
CA TYR A 187 -10.04 -4.92 -14.82
C TYR A 187 -11.00 -6.10 -15.09
N ARG A 188 -10.90 -6.76 -16.25
CA ARG A 188 -11.64 -8.00 -16.60
C ARG A 188 -10.83 -9.28 -16.38
N ASN A 189 -9.55 -9.15 -16.04
CA ASN A 189 -8.70 -10.31 -15.80
C ASN A 189 -9.06 -10.93 -14.45
N LYS A 190 -9.70 -12.10 -14.49
CA LYS A 190 -10.09 -12.82 -13.27
C LYS A 190 -8.92 -13.07 -12.32
N GLY A 191 -7.74 -13.40 -12.86
CA GLY A 191 -6.54 -13.60 -12.05
C GLY A 191 -6.12 -12.35 -11.28
N PHE A 192 -6.24 -11.16 -11.90
CA PHE A 192 -5.93 -9.90 -11.26
C PHE A 192 -6.93 -9.55 -10.15
N ILE A 193 -8.23 -9.71 -10.42
CA ILE A 193 -9.28 -9.44 -9.41
C ILE A 193 -9.15 -10.41 -8.24
N ILE A 194 -9.01 -11.71 -8.50
CA ILE A 194 -8.87 -12.73 -7.46
C ILE A 194 -7.61 -12.46 -6.62
N SER A 195 -6.49 -12.16 -7.26
CA SER A 195 -5.25 -11.84 -6.53
C SER A 195 -5.39 -10.57 -5.68
N THR A 196 -6.14 -9.57 -6.14
CA THR A 196 -6.42 -8.36 -5.35
C THR A 196 -7.26 -8.69 -4.12
N VAL A 197 -8.36 -9.43 -4.29
CA VAL A 197 -9.21 -9.85 -3.15
C VAL A 197 -8.41 -10.69 -2.15
N LEU A 198 -7.65 -11.69 -2.64
CA LEU A 198 -6.82 -12.53 -1.78
C LEU A 198 -5.76 -11.73 -1.02
N LEU A 199 -5.16 -10.71 -1.63
CA LEU A 199 -4.21 -9.83 -0.94
C LEU A 199 -4.86 -9.11 0.25
N TRP A 200 -6.06 -8.56 0.09
CA TRP A 200 -6.77 -7.92 1.18
C TRP A 200 -7.18 -8.90 2.29
N VAL A 201 -7.55 -10.13 1.93
CA VAL A 201 -7.79 -11.20 2.91
C VAL A 201 -6.50 -11.55 3.66
N ILE A 202 -5.38 -11.65 2.96
CA ILE A 202 -4.06 -11.91 3.58
C ILE A 202 -3.67 -10.76 4.52
N TYR A 203 -3.83 -9.50 4.12
CA TYR A 203 -3.55 -8.36 4.99
C TYR A 203 -4.40 -8.38 6.27
N PHE A 204 -5.69 -8.69 6.13
CA PHE A 204 -6.56 -8.89 7.27
C PHE A 204 -6.05 -10.02 8.19
N LEU A 205 -5.77 -11.19 7.62
CA LEU A 205 -5.30 -12.35 8.39
C LEU A 205 -3.98 -12.06 9.11
N MET A 206 -3.02 -11.41 8.44
CA MET A 206 -1.73 -11.06 9.05
C MET A 206 -1.89 -10.15 10.28
N GLY A 207 -2.80 -9.18 10.22
CA GLY A 207 -3.11 -8.32 11.37
C GLY A 207 -3.92 -9.04 12.43
N TYR A 208 -4.95 -9.79 12.02
CA TYR A 208 -5.89 -10.42 12.93
C TYR A 208 -5.27 -11.55 13.78
N VAL A 209 -4.39 -12.37 13.19
CA VAL A 209 -3.74 -13.45 13.94
C VAL A 209 -2.82 -12.91 15.05
N ILE A 210 -2.31 -11.68 14.94
CA ILE A 210 -1.50 -11.07 15.98
C ILE A 210 -2.31 -10.78 17.25
N PHE A 211 -3.65 -10.61 17.17
CA PHE A 211 -4.48 -10.43 18.35
C PHE A 211 -4.39 -11.61 19.31
N PHE A 212 -4.20 -12.81 18.80
CA PHE A 212 -4.04 -14.02 19.61
C PHE A 212 -2.65 -14.13 20.27
N SER A 213 -1.71 -13.24 19.95
CA SER A 213 -0.41 -13.19 20.59
C SER A 213 -0.47 -12.58 22.00
N PHE A 214 -1.44 -11.71 22.26
CA PHE A 214 -1.58 -10.96 23.50
C PHE A 214 -2.87 -11.38 24.19
N GLY A 215 -2.80 -11.75 25.48
CA GLY A 215 -3.98 -12.16 26.24
C GLY A 215 -5.10 -11.11 26.28
N GLU A 216 -4.74 -9.83 26.30
CA GLU A 216 -5.69 -8.70 26.35
C GLU A 216 -6.49 -8.51 25.03
N THR A 217 -5.97 -8.97 23.90
CA THR A 217 -6.59 -8.78 22.59
C THR A 217 -7.22 -10.06 22.02
N THR A 218 -7.09 -11.18 22.71
CA THR A 218 -7.58 -12.49 22.23
C THR A 218 -9.09 -12.49 21.98
N ASP A 219 -9.85 -11.75 22.79
CA ASP A 219 -11.31 -11.71 22.70
C ASP A 219 -11.83 -10.67 21.68
N LEU A 220 -10.91 -9.94 21.02
CA LEU A 220 -11.30 -8.99 19.98
C LEU A 220 -11.83 -9.72 18.76
N GLY A 221 -13.06 -9.36 18.36
CA GLY A 221 -13.76 -9.96 17.23
C GLY A 221 -13.19 -9.54 15.87
N ILE A 222 -13.76 -10.12 14.82
CA ILE A 222 -13.41 -9.85 13.42
C ILE A 222 -13.54 -8.35 13.08
N ASN A 223 -14.51 -7.67 13.66
CA ASN A 223 -14.75 -6.23 13.43
C ASN A 223 -13.55 -5.38 13.86
N ALA A 224 -12.93 -5.70 15.00
CA ALA A 224 -11.70 -5.05 15.46
C ALA A 224 -10.54 -5.29 14.47
N GLY A 225 -10.44 -6.51 13.91
CA GLY A 225 -9.46 -6.82 12.88
C GLY A 225 -9.64 -5.98 11.61
N ILE A 226 -10.89 -5.79 11.16
CA ILE A 226 -11.18 -4.93 10.00
C ILE A 226 -10.89 -3.46 10.34
N ALA A 227 -11.22 -3.00 11.54
CA ALA A 227 -10.91 -1.65 11.99
C ALA A 227 -9.40 -1.37 11.93
N VAL A 228 -8.58 -2.29 12.43
CA VAL A 228 -7.10 -2.19 12.39
C VAL A 228 -6.57 -2.23 10.94
N LEU A 229 -7.14 -3.07 10.07
CA LEU A 229 -6.78 -3.11 8.66
C LEU A 229 -7.06 -1.76 7.99
N VAL A 230 -8.25 -1.19 8.19
CA VAL A 230 -8.65 0.10 7.60
C VAL A 230 -7.79 1.23 8.16
N ALA A 231 -7.67 1.33 9.48
CA ALA A 231 -6.89 2.38 10.14
C ALA A 231 -5.40 2.32 9.74
N GLY A 232 -4.79 1.13 9.75
CA GLY A 232 -3.41 0.92 9.33
C GLY A 232 -3.18 1.27 7.86
N SER A 233 -4.11 0.91 6.98
CA SER A 233 -4.02 1.23 5.55
C SER A 233 -4.17 2.73 5.29
N LEU A 234 -5.07 3.41 5.98
CA LEU A 234 -5.21 4.88 5.93
C LEU A 234 -3.97 5.58 6.50
N GLY A 235 -3.43 5.09 7.61
CA GLY A 235 -2.20 5.61 8.21
C GLY A 235 -1.00 5.53 7.29
N MET A 236 -0.93 4.52 6.42
CA MET A 236 0.12 4.42 5.40
C MET A 236 -0.02 5.46 4.27
N ILE A 237 -1.20 6.01 4.02
CA ILE A 237 -1.43 7.06 3.01
C ILE A 237 -0.95 8.41 3.55
N VAL A 238 -1.20 8.68 4.82
CA VAL A 238 -0.81 9.95 5.46
C VAL A 238 0.71 9.95 5.69
N PRO A 239 1.44 10.93 5.16
CA PRO A 239 2.85 11.10 5.46
C PRO A 239 2.97 11.61 6.90
N VAL A 240 3.16 10.69 7.85
CA VAL A 240 3.49 11.07 9.23
C VAL A 240 4.99 11.39 9.25
N ASN A 241 5.31 12.63 9.51
CA ASN A 241 6.68 13.07 9.79
C ASN A 241 7.04 12.77 11.23
#